data_72ef649fd5ce438bcf1aa55388da0210
#
_entry.id   72ef649fd5ce438bcf1aa55388da0210
#
_cell.length_a   1.000
_cell.length_b   1.000
_cell.length_c   1.000
_cell.angle_alpha   90.00
_cell.angle_beta   90.00
_cell.angle_gamma   90.00
#
_symmetry.space_group_name_H-M   'P 1'
#
loop_
_entity.id
_entity.type
_entity.pdbx_description
1 polymer ?
#
loop_
_entity_poly.entity_id
_entity_poly.type
_entity_poly.pdbx_seq_one_letter_code
_entity_poly.pdbx_strand_id
1 'polypeptide(L)'
;MALTTATPPAASKAQGRSKGTRPQSRKRHTHNEGIIPLLARAVREVEASAQRGKATPANRTKFHVIALLMREERARVKTEEGISDSERAETLKRLDGVAAILAKTAARDTSLITLLEPTATISEATRALKRKMIAQAGIELPADEPEPEPVAAYVPPELAERQVMPPRIEQRMLANPFLEPDLSHQTKPTPVVRLANWELLGPLLKSFEQGGGGSACMQLPDPPVPDRLAPAGLELMGHQARFLASVRDGHRSFLLADEPGLGKTAQSVIAASVAGAYPLLVVVPNVVKMNWAREALRWTPHRRVTVIHGDGDDIDAFADVFVVNYDILDRHLSWISRFGFRGMVVDEAHMIKNVQSQRSRNVLAIAESIRERVPGGRPLLLALTGTPLINDIDDFRAIWRFLGWTDADKPGPELMAKLESNGWTPADAAFYPEARQSVIDMGIVRRRKIDVAADLPSKRVVDLPVELDDDLGRSIREAELLLAQKLVQRFNTLKAGRIGREMGDDAIIRMVCAQELEESNA
;
A
#
# COMPACT_ATOMS: atom_id res chain seq x y z
N MET A 1 -56.34 -73.80 -26.96
CA MET A 1 -55.97 -74.88 -26.07
C MET A 1 -55.37 -74.20 -24.87
N ALA A 2 -56.13 -74.06 -23.89
CA ALA A 2 -56.21 -74.90 -22.69
C ALA A 2 -55.10 -74.48 -21.70
N LEU A 3 -55.34 -74.12 -20.61
CA LEU A 3 -56.22 -74.34 -19.45
C LEU A 3 -55.42 -73.84 -18.20
N THR A 4 -56.01 -72.95 -17.43
CA THR A 4 -56.45 -73.20 -16.04
C THR A 4 -55.31 -73.48 -15.03
N THR A 5 -55.26 -72.89 -13.86
CA THR A 5 -56.21 -72.77 -12.74
C THR A 5 -55.65 -71.91 -11.66
N ALA A 6 -56.37 -70.99 -11.14
CA ALA A 6 -57.12 -70.98 -9.86
C ALA A 6 -56.31 -70.64 -8.59
N THR A 7 -56.64 -69.50 -8.06
CA THR A 7 -56.99 -68.92 -6.77
C THR A 7 -57.12 -69.84 -5.53
N PRO A 8 -57.21 -69.30 -4.28
CA PRO A 8 -56.77 -68.14 -3.48
C PRO A 8 -56.40 -68.58 -2.04
N PRO A 9 -56.60 -67.82 -0.95
CA PRO A 9 -56.25 -66.49 -0.50
C PRO A 9 -55.54 -66.50 0.87
N ALA A 10 -55.02 -65.36 1.31
CA ALA A 10 -55.11 -64.94 2.70
C ALA A 10 -54.63 -63.52 2.94
N ALA A 11 -55.47 -62.81 3.60
CA ALA A 11 -55.27 -61.42 4.04
C ALA A 11 -54.17 -61.23 5.10
N SER A 12 -53.50 -60.11 5.03
CA SER A 12 -53.11 -59.37 6.27
C SER A 12 -52.54 -57.98 5.96
N LYS A 13 -53.28 -56.99 6.43
CA LYS A 13 -52.88 -55.70 7.00
C LYS A 13 -51.97 -54.80 6.21
N ALA A 14 -52.52 -53.76 5.62
CA ALA A 14 -51.95 -52.50 5.27
C ALA A 14 -51.35 -51.80 6.50
N GLN A 15 -50.07 -51.46 6.41
CA GLN A 15 -49.51 -50.35 7.16
C GLN A 15 -48.91 -49.38 6.16
N GLY A 16 -49.58 -48.21 6.05
CA GLY A 16 -49.13 -47.09 5.25
C GLY A 16 -47.79 -46.60 5.71
N ARG A 17 -46.75 -46.74 4.88
CA ARG A 17 -45.51 -45.99 5.00
C ARG A 17 -45.75 -44.63 4.35
N SER A 18 -45.95 -43.61 5.19
CA SER A 18 -45.82 -42.21 4.83
C SER A 18 -44.47 -42.00 4.16
N LYS A 19 -44.47 -41.46 2.95
CA LYS A 19 -43.25 -40.92 2.31
C LYS A 19 -42.69 -39.86 3.22
N GLY A 20 -41.61 -40.17 3.93
CA GLY A 20 -40.81 -39.20 4.66
C GLY A 20 -40.29 -38.18 3.67
N THR A 21 -40.75 -36.96 3.83
CA THR A 21 -40.17 -35.76 3.25
C THR A 21 -38.68 -35.75 3.64
N ARG A 22 -37.81 -35.77 2.62
CA ARG A 22 -36.39 -35.53 2.82
C ARG A 22 -36.26 -34.23 3.60
N PRO A 23 -35.50 -34.20 4.69
CA PRO A 23 -35.23 -32.95 5.38
C PRO A 23 -34.49 -32.04 4.37
N GLN A 24 -35.08 -30.87 4.09
CA GLN A 24 -34.41 -29.78 3.39
C GLN A 24 -33.04 -29.59 4.07
N SER A 25 -31.97 -29.63 3.28
CA SER A 25 -30.63 -29.34 3.74
C SER A 25 -30.68 -27.98 4.44
N ARG A 26 -30.52 -27.97 5.77
CA ARG A 26 -30.27 -26.74 6.52
C ARG A 26 -29.16 -26.00 5.80
N LYS A 27 -29.48 -24.82 5.26
CA LYS A 27 -28.46 -23.87 4.82
C LYS A 27 -27.47 -23.74 5.97
N ARG A 28 -26.25 -24.24 5.81
CA ARG A 28 -25.15 -23.93 6.71
C ARG A 28 -24.99 -22.41 6.62
N HIS A 29 -25.47 -21.69 7.63
CA HIS A 29 -25.09 -20.31 7.82
C HIS A 29 -23.57 -20.30 7.88
N THR A 30 -22.97 -19.56 6.99
CA THR A 30 -21.53 -19.36 6.94
C THR A 30 -21.15 -18.59 8.22
N HIS A 31 -20.61 -19.28 9.19
CA HIS A 31 -20.21 -18.76 10.52
C HIS A 31 -19.17 -17.62 10.46
N ASN A 32 -18.88 -17.09 9.27
CA ASN A 32 -17.87 -16.06 9.01
C ASN A 32 -18.47 -14.71 8.58
N GLU A 33 -19.79 -14.54 8.54
CA GLU A 33 -20.45 -13.28 8.21
C GLU A 33 -20.89 -12.53 9.47
N GLY A 34 -20.85 -11.18 9.42
CA GLY A 34 -21.29 -10.31 10.50
C GLY A 34 -20.14 -9.79 11.39
N ILE A 35 -20.51 -9.10 12.47
CA ILE A 35 -19.59 -8.37 13.32
C ILE A 35 -18.73 -9.27 14.23
N ILE A 36 -19.23 -10.44 14.63
CA ILE A 36 -18.56 -11.31 15.61
C ILE A 36 -17.22 -11.86 15.13
N PRO A 37 -17.08 -12.37 13.89
CA PRO A 37 -15.77 -12.78 13.35
C PRO A 37 -14.76 -11.63 13.29
N LEU A 38 -15.23 -10.42 12.98
CA LEU A 38 -14.41 -9.22 12.94
C LEU A 38 -13.91 -8.82 14.33
N LEU A 39 -14.79 -8.87 15.33
CA LEU A 39 -14.43 -8.65 16.74
C LEU A 39 -13.42 -9.70 17.24
N ALA A 40 -13.62 -10.96 16.88
CA ALA A 40 -12.74 -12.06 17.29
C ALA A 40 -11.32 -11.92 16.69
N ARG A 41 -11.20 -11.39 15.48
CA ARG A 41 -9.90 -11.06 14.86
C ARG A 41 -9.26 -9.86 15.55
N ALA A 42 -10.00 -8.77 15.67
CA ALA A 42 -9.52 -7.53 16.24
C ALA A 42 -9.03 -7.69 17.69
N VAL A 43 -9.73 -8.49 18.50
CA VAL A 43 -9.33 -8.73 19.89
C VAL A 43 -8.02 -9.51 20.02
N ARG A 44 -7.77 -10.46 19.10
CA ARG A 44 -6.50 -11.21 19.07
C ARG A 44 -5.32 -10.33 18.69
N GLU A 45 -5.50 -9.38 17.78
CA GLU A 45 -4.47 -8.41 17.41
C GLU A 45 -4.11 -7.52 18.61
N VAL A 46 -5.11 -7.03 19.34
CA VAL A 46 -4.89 -6.23 20.56
C VAL A 46 -4.23 -7.06 21.65
N GLU A 47 -4.66 -8.31 21.87
CA GLU A 47 -4.03 -9.25 22.80
C GLU A 47 -2.56 -9.48 22.46
N ALA A 48 -2.25 -9.76 21.19
CA ALA A 48 -0.88 -9.97 20.71
C ALA A 48 0.00 -8.73 20.89
N SER A 49 -0.57 -7.53 20.76
CA SER A 49 0.13 -6.28 21.05
C SER A 49 0.41 -6.10 22.53
N ALA A 50 -0.58 -6.36 23.39
CA ALA A 50 -0.43 -6.28 24.85
C ALA A 50 0.55 -7.33 25.41
N GLN A 51 0.79 -8.42 24.69
CA GLN A 51 1.82 -9.41 25.04
C GLN A 51 3.24 -8.88 24.83
N ARG A 52 3.44 -7.92 23.93
CA ARG A 52 4.73 -7.31 23.58
C ARG A 52 5.07 -6.06 24.39
N GLY A 53 4.16 -5.59 25.25
CA GLY A 53 4.35 -4.41 26.09
C GLY A 53 3.06 -3.62 26.31
N LYS A 54 3.17 -2.35 26.76
CA LYS A 54 2.00 -1.48 26.93
C LYS A 54 1.30 -1.22 25.59
N ALA A 55 -0.03 -1.20 25.61
CA ALA A 55 -0.85 -0.94 24.43
C ALA A 55 -0.57 0.45 23.84
N THR A 56 -0.27 0.50 22.53
CA THR A 56 -0.11 1.74 21.78
C THR A 56 -1.43 2.53 21.74
N PRO A 57 -1.42 3.86 21.51
CA PRO A 57 -2.65 4.66 21.38
C PRO A 57 -3.67 4.07 20.38
N ALA A 58 -3.20 3.59 19.24
CA ALA A 58 -4.05 2.95 18.23
C ALA A 58 -4.70 1.66 18.76
N ASN A 59 -3.95 0.82 19.51
CA ASN A 59 -4.48 -0.40 20.10
C ASN A 59 -5.42 -0.12 21.27
N ARG A 60 -5.22 0.98 22.02
CA ARG A 60 -6.16 1.45 23.04
C ARG A 60 -7.50 1.85 22.41
N THR A 61 -7.46 2.62 21.30
CA THR A 61 -8.67 2.98 20.53
C THR A 61 -9.37 1.72 20.02
N LYS A 62 -8.63 0.79 19.44
CA LYS A 62 -9.16 -0.48 18.92
C LYS A 62 -9.78 -1.32 20.03
N PHE A 63 -9.13 -1.42 21.18
CA PHE A 63 -9.66 -2.10 22.38
C PHE A 63 -10.99 -1.50 22.83
N HIS A 64 -11.08 -0.18 22.90
CA HIS A 64 -12.31 0.53 23.29
C HIS A 64 -13.45 0.27 22.29
N VAL A 65 -13.18 0.33 20.99
CA VAL A 65 -14.17 0.03 19.94
C VAL A 65 -14.70 -1.39 20.04
N ILE A 66 -13.83 -2.37 20.25
CA ILE A 66 -14.23 -3.77 20.42
C ILE A 66 -15.15 -3.94 21.63
N ALA A 67 -14.83 -3.28 22.75
CA ALA A 67 -15.65 -3.32 23.95
C ALA A 67 -17.05 -2.72 23.72
N LEU A 68 -17.13 -1.58 23.02
CA LEU A 68 -18.41 -0.94 22.67
C LEU A 68 -19.25 -1.83 21.74
N LEU A 69 -18.70 -2.27 20.63
CA LEU A 69 -19.41 -3.09 19.65
C LEU A 69 -19.85 -4.45 20.22
N MET A 70 -19.03 -5.05 21.08
CA MET A 70 -19.39 -6.28 21.77
C MET A 70 -20.61 -6.09 22.70
N ARG A 71 -20.68 -4.95 23.42
CA ARG A 71 -21.83 -4.63 24.28
C ARG A 71 -23.10 -4.41 23.48
N GLU A 72 -23.00 -3.64 22.40
CA GLU A 72 -24.12 -3.35 21.50
C GLU A 72 -24.65 -4.64 20.86
N GLU A 73 -23.75 -5.46 20.34
CA GLU A 73 -24.13 -6.73 19.71
C GLU A 73 -24.75 -7.70 20.73
N ARG A 74 -24.22 -7.74 21.95
CA ARG A 74 -24.80 -8.56 23.02
C ARG A 74 -26.21 -8.09 23.41
N ALA A 75 -26.43 -6.77 23.45
CA ALA A 75 -27.76 -6.21 23.70
C ALA A 75 -28.72 -6.56 22.54
N ARG A 76 -28.27 -6.39 21.28
CA ARG A 76 -29.04 -6.73 20.08
C ARG A 76 -29.48 -8.20 20.09
N VAL A 77 -28.55 -9.13 20.30
CA VAL A 77 -28.83 -10.58 20.30
C VAL A 77 -29.81 -10.98 21.41
N LYS A 78 -29.82 -10.27 22.55
CA LYS A 78 -30.76 -10.52 23.64
C LYS A 78 -32.17 -10.05 23.34
N THR A 79 -32.33 -8.96 22.56
CA THR A 79 -33.63 -8.33 22.28
C THR A 79 -34.25 -8.76 20.97
N GLU A 80 -33.49 -9.40 20.08
CA GLU A 80 -33.94 -9.79 18.73
C GLU A 80 -34.92 -10.99 18.79
N GLU A 81 -36.16 -10.77 18.35
CA GLU A 81 -37.24 -11.78 18.42
C GLU A 81 -37.16 -12.85 17.31
N GLY A 82 -36.36 -12.62 16.26
CA GLY A 82 -36.23 -13.52 15.09
C GLY A 82 -35.21 -14.65 15.22
N ILE A 83 -34.45 -14.73 16.30
CA ILE A 83 -33.37 -15.71 16.51
C ILE A 83 -33.84 -16.85 17.39
N SER A 84 -33.56 -18.10 16.97
CA SER A 84 -33.86 -19.28 17.78
C SER A 84 -33.04 -19.29 19.08
N ASP A 85 -33.58 -19.87 20.16
CA ASP A 85 -32.89 -19.94 21.46
C ASP A 85 -31.53 -20.65 21.38
N SER A 86 -31.39 -21.62 20.49
CA SER A 86 -30.12 -22.32 20.25
C SER A 86 -29.09 -21.42 19.57
N GLU A 87 -29.48 -20.65 18.56
CA GLU A 87 -28.61 -19.70 17.87
C GLU A 87 -28.24 -18.52 18.77
N ARG A 88 -29.19 -18.04 19.59
CA ARG A 88 -28.97 -17.02 20.60
C ARG A 88 -27.90 -17.46 21.60
N ALA A 89 -28.04 -18.68 22.14
CA ALA A 89 -27.09 -19.24 23.10
C ALA A 89 -25.69 -19.41 22.47
N GLU A 90 -25.59 -19.88 21.24
CA GLU A 90 -24.31 -20.03 20.53
C GLU A 90 -23.67 -18.67 20.25
N THR A 91 -24.43 -17.69 19.81
CA THR A 91 -23.96 -16.33 19.53
C THR A 91 -23.46 -15.64 20.80
N LEU A 92 -24.20 -15.73 21.89
CA LEU A 92 -23.78 -15.21 23.21
C LEU A 92 -22.50 -15.90 23.70
N LYS A 93 -22.36 -17.20 23.53
CA LYS A 93 -21.15 -17.95 23.88
C LYS A 93 -19.91 -17.45 23.11
N ARG A 94 -20.08 -17.09 21.82
CA ARG A 94 -19.00 -16.50 21.02
C ARG A 94 -18.61 -15.11 21.52
N LEU A 95 -19.60 -14.27 21.85
CA LEU A 95 -19.36 -12.96 22.46
C LEU A 95 -18.69 -13.06 23.84
N ASP A 96 -19.04 -14.06 24.63
CA ASP A 96 -18.38 -14.35 25.92
C ASP A 96 -16.91 -14.73 25.72
N GLY A 97 -16.58 -15.45 24.64
CA GLY A 97 -15.18 -15.71 24.24
C GLY A 97 -14.40 -14.44 23.94
N VAL A 98 -14.99 -13.50 23.22
CA VAL A 98 -14.37 -12.18 22.95
C VAL A 98 -14.20 -11.39 24.25
N ALA A 99 -15.22 -11.38 25.12
CA ALA A 99 -15.17 -10.72 26.43
C ALA A 99 -14.06 -11.26 27.33
N ALA A 100 -13.87 -12.59 27.34
CA ALA A 100 -12.82 -13.23 28.14
C ALA A 100 -11.41 -12.80 27.66
N ILE A 101 -11.19 -12.66 26.34
CA ILE A 101 -9.91 -12.19 25.81
C ILE A 101 -9.70 -10.70 26.15
N LEU A 102 -10.74 -9.86 26.04
CA LEU A 102 -10.67 -8.45 26.45
C LEU A 102 -10.31 -8.32 27.94
N ALA A 103 -10.97 -9.08 28.81
CA ALA A 103 -10.70 -9.07 30.27
C ALA A 103 -9.26 -9.50 30.55
N LYS A 104 -8.78 -10.57 29.91
CA LYS A 104 -7.40 -11.04 30.03
C LYS A 104 -6.39 -10.01 29.53
N THR A 105 -6.71 -9.29 28.47
CA THR A 105 -5.86 -8.22 27.93
C THR A 105 -5.80 -7.03 28.87
N ALA A 106 -6.94 -6.61 29.43
CA ALA A 106 -7.03 -5.55 30.42
C ALA A 106 -6.32 -5.91 31.74
N ALA A 107 -6.33 -7.19 32.13
CA ALA A 107 -5.59 -7.65 33.30
C ALA A 107 -4.06 -7.55 33.14
N ARG A 108 -3.57 -7.63 31.90
CA ARG A 108 -2.14 -7.46 31.58
C ARG A 108 -1.72 -6.00 31.47
N ASP A 109 -2.59 -5.17 30.91
CA ASP A 109 -2.40 -3.71 30.82
C ASP A 109 -3.55 -3.00 31.53
N THR A 110 -3.35 -2.71 32.82
CA THR A 110 -4.37 -2.09 33.69
C THR A 110 -4.83 -0.72 33.19
N SER A 111 -4.05 -0.05 32.33
CA SER A 111 -4.45 1.22 31.72
C SER A 111 -5.64 1.09 30.76
N LEU A 112 -6.00 -0.14 30.37
CA LEU A 112 -7.15 -0.44 29.52
C LEU A 112 -8.46 -0.63 30.31
N ILE A 113 -8.38 -0.81 31.63
CA ILE A 113 -9.56 -1.07 32.47
C ILE A 113 -10.54 0.10 32.43
N THR A 114 -10.05 1.32 32.46
CA THR A 114 -10.87 2.54 32.38
C THR A 114 -11.67 2.66 31.07
N LEU A 115 -11.20 2.02 30.00
CA LEU A 115 -11.91 1.99 28.72
C LEU A 115 -13.06 0.96 28.69
N LEU A 116 -13.13 0.08 29.69
CA LEU A 116 -14.23 -0.86 29.86
C LEU A 116 -15.38 -0.29 30.70
N GLU A 117 -15.22 0.87 31.31
CA GLU A 117 -16.27 1.52 32.09
C GLU A 117 -17.41 2.01 31.17
N PRO A 118 -18.68 1.92 31.63
CA PRO A 118 -19.81 2.43 30.84
C PRO A 118 -19.75 3.95 30.58
N THR A 119 -19.03 4.68 31.44
CA THR A 119 -18.88 6.14 31.42
C THR A 119 -17.61 6.59 30.68
N ALA A 120 -16.85 5.65 30.08
CA ALA A 120 -15.64 5.98 29.36
C ALA A 120 -15.94 6.96 28.20
N THR A 121 -15.19 8.06 28.13
CA THR A 121 -15.37 9.06 27.07
C THR A 121 -15.02 8.49 25.71
N ILE A 122 -15.94 8.57 24.76
CA ILE A 122 -15.76 8.06 23.41
C ILE A 122 -15.05 9.15 22.59
N SER A 123 -13.77 8.93 22.25
CA SER A 123 -13.00 9.83 21.41
C SER A 123 -13.50 9.80 19.96
N GLU A 124 -13.21 10.84 19.19
CA GLU A 124 -13.56 10.92 17.77
C GLU A 124 -12.91 9.77 16.97
N ALA A 125 -11.64 9.46 17.26
CA ALA A 125 -10.95 8.31 16.68
C ALA A 125 -11.67 6.97 16.98
N THR A 126 -12.27 6.85 18.18
CA THR A 126 -13.06 5.67 18.55
C THR A 126 -14.36 5.60 17.74
N ARG A 127 -15.04 6.73 17.52
CA ARG A 127 -16.26 6.78 16.69
C ARG A 127 -15.95 6.44 15.23
N ALA A 128 -14.90 7.03 14.66
CA ALA A 128 -14.49 6.76 13.30
C ALA A 128 -14.13 5.29 13.08
N LEU A 129 -13.35 4.70 13.99
CA LEU A 129 -12.98 3.28 13.90
C LEU A 129 -14.20 2.37 14.10
N LYS A 130 -15.13 2.72 15.00
CA LYS A 130 -16.38 1.99 15.22
C LYS A 130 -17.20 1.92 13.93
N ARG A 131 -17.41 3.06 13.25
CA ARG A 131 -18.11 3.12 11.96
C ARG A 131 -17.43 2.27 10.90
N LYS A 132 -16.11 2.37 10.79
CA LYS A 132 -15.33 1.55 9.86
C LYS A 132 -15.54 0.05 10.11
N MET A 133 -15.55 -0.38 11.37
CA MET A 133 -15.77 -1.78 11.71
C MET A 133 -17.21 -2.26 11.46
N ILE A 134 -18.21 -1.41 11.69
CA ILE A 134 -19.62 -1.72 11.37
C ILE A 134 -19.80 -1.86 9.86
N ALA A 135 -19.25 -0.93 9.06
CA ALA A 135 -19.27 -1.01 7.61
C ALA A 135 -18.56 -2.27 7.08
N GLN A 136 -17.42 -2.65 7.67
CA GLN A 136 -16.71 -3.88 7.32
C GLN A 136 -17.51 -5.16 7.67
N ALA A 137 -18.40 -5.08 8.65
CA ALA A 137 -19.31 -6.18 9.01
C ALA A 137 -20.52 -6.28 8.07
N GLY A 138 -20.69 -5.35 7.12
CA GLY A 138 -21.85 -5.31 6.21
C GLY A 138 -23.16 -4.87 6.89
N ILE A 139 -23.07 -4.17 8.03
CA ILE A 139 -24.22 -3.66 8.78
C ILE A 139 -24.48 -2.23 8.33
N GLU A 140 -25.72 -1.92 7.95
CA GLU A 140 -26.13 -0.55 7.65
C GLU A 140 -26.06 0.33 8.89
N LEU A 141 -25.43 1.48 8.77
CA LEU A 141 -25.36 2.46 9.87
C LEU A 141 -26.73 3.13 10.04
N PRO A 142 -27.18 3.35 11.30
CA PRO A 142 -28.37 4.14 11.54
C PRO A 142 -28.22 5.56 10.97
N ALA A 143 -29.28 6.07 10.34
CA ALA A 143 -29.29 7.35 9.62
C ALA A 143 -29.10 8.61 10.50
N ASP A 144 -29.06 8.48 11.83
CA ASP A 144 -29.08 9.59 12.79
C ASP A 144 -27.71 9.98 13.39
N GLU A 145 -26.61 9.35 12.97
CA GLU A 145 -25.30 9.87 13.39
C GLU A 145 -24.81 10.92 12.38
N PRO A 146 -24.53 12.17 12.80
CA PRO A 146 -24.02 13.19 11.89
C PRO A 146 -22.73 12.69 11.25
N GLU A 147 -22.65 12.78 9.91
CA GLU A 147 -21.43 12.48 9.17
C GLU A 147 -20.26 13.27 9.79
N PRO A 148 -19.10 12.61 10.00
CA PRO A 148 -17.94 13.34 10.46
C PRO A 148 -17.55 14.33 9.36
N GLU A 149 -17.38 15.57 9.76
CA GLU A 149 -16.65 16.52 8.91
C GLU A 149 -15.34 15.87 8.43
N PRO A 150 -14.93 16.10 7.18
CA PRO A 150 -13.72 15.50 6.63
C PRO A 150 -12.56 15.81 7.56
N VAL A 151 -12.01 14.77 8.17
CA VAL A 151 -10.91 14.88 9.13
C VAL A 151 -9.75 15.52 8.40
N ALA A 152 -9.42 16.76 8.78
CA ALA A 152 -8.15 17.37 8.39
C ALA A 152 -7.04 16.37 8.72
N ALA A 153 -6.07 16.20 7.82
CA ALA A 153 -4.96 15.28 8.02
C ALA A 153 -4.45 15.38 9.46
N TYR A 154 -4.49 14.27 10.20
CA TYR A 154 -4.08 14.25 11.59
C TYR A 154 -2.61 14.67 11.67
N VAL A 155 -2.36 15.85 12.20
CA VAL A 155 -1.03 16.31 12.53
C VAL A 155 -0.77 15.91 13.98
N PRO A 156 0.24 15.04 14.25
CA PRO A 156 0.60 14.71 15.62
C PRO A 156 0.88 15.97 16.43
N PRO A 157 0.54 16.02 17.73
CA PRO A 157 0.75 17.21 18.57
C PRO A 157 2.18 17.74 18.55
N GLU A 158 3.16 16.85 18.43
CA GLU A 158 4.59 17.18 18.32
C GLU A 158 4.95 17.95 17.04
N LEU A 159 4.14 17.80 15.99
CA LEU A 159 4.32 18.50 14.72
C LEU A 159 3.40 19.72 14.58
N ALA A 160 2.42 19.89 15.47
CA ALA A 160 1.47 20.99 15.38
C ALA A 160 2.16 22.36 15.52
N GLU A 161 3.13 22.47 16.41
CA GLU A 161 3.94 23.69 16.62
C GLU A 161 4.87 24.02 15.44
N ARG A 162 5.15 23.03 14.58
CA ARG A 162 6.01 23.19 13.40
C ARG A 162 5.24 23.48 12.12
N GLN A 163 3.90 23.45 12.17
CA GLN A 163 3.08 23.75 11.00
C GLN A 163 3.16 25.21 10.63
N VAL A 164 3.34 25.48 9.35
CA VAL A 164 3.32 26.84 8.80
C VAL A 164 2.19 26.98 7.80
N MET A 165 1.54 28.12 7.81
CA MET A 165 0.53 28.50 6.81
C MET A 165 1.07 29.71 6.04
N PRO A 166 1.56 29.53 4.79
CA PRO A 166 2.05 30.64 4.00
C PRO A 166 0.94 31.68 3.76
N PRO A 167 1.19 33.00 3.95
CA PRO A 167 0.16 34.04 3.90
C PRO A 167 -0.62 34.09 2.57
N ARG A 168 0.06 33.84 1.46
CA ARG A 168 -0.58 33.81 0.13
C ARG A 168 -1.50 32.62 -0.07
N ILE A 169 -1.20 31.49 0.56
CA ILE A 169 -2.08 30.30 0.56
C ILE A 169 -3.32 30.58 1.41
N GLU A 170 -3.15 31.17 2.59
CA GLU A 170 -4.26 31.57 3.45
C GLU A 170 -5.21 32.53 2.73
N GLN A 171 -4.68 33.57 2.07
CA GLN A 171 -5.46 34.51 1.28
C GLN A 171 -6.25 33.82 0.15
N ARG A 172 -5.64 32.87 -0.54
CA ARG A 172 -6.35 32.10 -1.59
C ARG A 172 -7.47 31.24 -1.03
N MET A 173 -7.26 30.59 0.11
CA MET A 173 -8.28 29.77 0.76
C MET A 173 -9.45 30.62 1.26
N LEU A 174 -9.17 31.81 1.81
CA LEU A 174 -10.20 32.76 2.25
C LEU A 174 -10.98 33.37 1.07
N ALA A 175 -10.33 33.58 -0.09
CA ALA A 175 -10.98 34.13 -1.28
C ALA A 175 -11.91 33.14 -1.99
N ASN A 176 -11.81 31.84 -1.72
CA ASN A 176 -12.69 30.81 -2.30
C ASN A 176 -13.21 29.82 -1.25
N PRO A 177 -14.14 30.26 -0.39
CA PRO A 177 -14.71 29.46 0.69
C PRO A 177 -15.63 28.30 0.21
N PHE A 178 -15.93 28.21 -1.10
CA PHE A 178 -16.92 27.28 -1.68
C PHE A 178 -16.29 26.07 -2.40
N LEU A 179 -15.03 25.74 -2.15
CA LEU A 179 -14.47 24.45 -2.58
C LEU A 179 -14.98 23.35 -1.63
N GLU A 180 -16.28 23.07 -1.72
CA GLU A 180 -16.80 21.86 -1.09
C GLU A 180 -16.28 20.63 -1.82
N PRO A 181 -15.86 19.58 -1.10
CA PRO A 181 -15.56 18.31 -1.70
C PRO A 181 -16.84 17.74 -2.32
N ASP A 182 -16.77 17.31 -3.57
CA ASP A 182 -17.86 16.59 -4.23
C ASP A 182 -17.99 15.19 -3.61
N LEU A 183 -18.91 15.03 -2.68
CA LEU A 183 -19.21 13.78 -1.99
C LEU A 183 -20.18 12.88 -2.76
N SER A 184 -20.50 13.18 -4.03
CA SER A 184 -21.53 12.49 -4.82
C SER A 184 -21.18 11.06 -5.25
N HIS A 185 -20.00 10.55 -4.93
CA HIS A 185 -19.56 9.20 -5.34
C HIS A 185 -19.59 8.21 -4.16
N GLN A 186 -20.80 7.81 -3.77
CA GLN A 186 -20.96 6.57 -3.01
C GLN A 186 -20.59 5.39 -3.91
N THR A 187 -19.46 4.79 -3.67
CA THR A 187 -19.09 3.51 -4.25
C THR A 187 -20.07 2.45 -3.76
N LYS A 188 -20.92 1.94 -4.66
CA LYS A 188 -21.77 0.78 -4.35
C LYS A 188 -20.88 -0.38 -3.92
N PRO A 189 -21.17 -1.05 -2.79
CA PRO A 189 -20.38 -2.19 -2.36
C PRO A 189 -20.44 -3.27 -3.44
N THR A 190 -19.30 -3.63 -3.97
CA THR A 190 -19.17 -4.77 -4.88
C THR A 190 -19.40 -6.06 -4.07
N PRO A 191 -20.13 -7.04 -4.60
CA PRO A 191 -20.38 -8.28 -3.88
C PRO A 191 -19.06 -8.96 -3.55
N VAL A 192 -18.93 -9.35 -2.29
CA VAL A 192 -17.78 -10.07 -1.75
C VAL A 192 -17.65 -11.43 -2.39
N VAL A 193 -16.53 -11.72 -3.01
CA VAL A 193 -16.31 -12.92 -3.79
C VAL A 193 -15.19 -13.79 -3.17
N ARG A 194 -14.70 -14.74 -3.89
CA ARG A 194 -13.84 -15.88 -3.53
C ARG A 194 -12.58 -15.53 -2.72
N LEU A 195 -11.93 -14.39 -2.99
CA LEU A 195 -10.66 -14.00 -2.35
C LEU A 195 -10.82 -13.18 -1.06
N ALA A 196 -12.03 -12.84 -0.64
CA ALA A 196 -12.30 -11.94 0.48
C ALA A 196 -11.67 -12.35 1.82
N ASN A 197 -11.51 -13.65 2.03
CA ASN A 197 -10.98 -14.22 3.28
C ASN A 197 -9.50 -14.58 3.21
N TRP A 198 -8.83 -14.33 2.09
CA TRP A 198 -7.42 -14.60 1.93
C TRP A 198 -6.57 -13.41 2.37
N GLU A 199 -5.45 -13.69 3.03
CA GLU A 199 -4.36 -12.72 3.10
C GLU A 199 -3.70 -12.68 1.72
N LEU A 200 -3.69 -11.54 1.05
CA LEU A 200 -3.26 -11.43 -0.34
C LEU A 200 -1.96 -10.66 -0.50
N LEU A 201 -1.60 -9.76 0.43
CA LEU A 201 -0.40 -8.94 0.28
C LEU A 201 0.87 -9.79 0.28
N GLY A 202 0.99 -10.75 1.19
CA GLY A 202 2.11 -11.68 1.20
C GLY A 202 2.26 -12.47 -0.11
N PRO A 203 1.22 -13.17 -0.59
CA PRO A 203 1.21 -13.83 -1.90
C PRO A 203 1.51 -12.90 -3.08
N LEU A 204 0.97 -11.67 -3.12
CA LEU A 204 1.27 -10.69 -4.15
C LEU A 204 2.75 -10.32 -4.17
N LEU A 205 3.32 -10.03 -3.02
CA LEU A 205 4.75 -9.73 -2.89
C LEU A 205 5.59 -10.93 -3.34
N LYS A 206 5.25 -12.12 -2.87
CA LYS A 206 5.93 -13.37 -3.25
C LYS A 206 5.88 -13.66 -4.76
N SER A 207 4.82 -13.21 -5.45
CA SER A 207 4.70 -13.36 -6.90
C SER A 207 5.80 -12.61 -7.68
N PHE A 208 6.34 -11.54 -7.11
CA PHE A 208 7.47 -10.80 -7.69
C PHE A 208 8.83 -11.44 -7.36
N GLU A 209 8.98 -12.15 -6.24
CA GLU A 209 10.18 -12.92 -5.93
C GLU A 209 10.37 -14.10 -6.89
N GLN A 210 9.29 -14.79 -7.18
CA GLN A 210 9.30 -15.99 -8.02
C GLN A 210 9.28 -15.70 -9.52
N GLY A 211 8.92 -14.47 -9.91
CA GLY A 211 8.82 -14.07 -11.31
C GLY A 211 10.18 -13.88 -11.94
N GLY A 212 10.53 -14.76 -12.86
CA GLY A 212 11.77 -14.67 -13.65
C GLY A 212 11.97 -13.30 -14.31
N GLY A 213 13.23 -12.93 -14.54
CA GLY A 213 13.76 -11.62 -14.91
C GLY A 213 13.23 -10.89 -16.16
N GLY A 214 11.98 -11.06 -16.52
CA GLY A 214 11.32 -10.29 -17.59
C GLY A 214 11.08 -8.84 -17.17
N SER A 215 11.07 -7.93 -18.14
CA SER A 215 10.73 -6.53 -17.94
C SER A 215 9.30 -6.41 -17.38
N ALA A 216 9.16 -5.85 -16.18
CA ALA A 216 7.85 -5.61 -15.58
C ALA A 216 7.27 -4.31 -16.17
N CYS A 217 6.61 -4.41 -17.33
CA CYS A 217 5.98 -3.27 -17.99
C CYS A 217 4.57 -3.64 -18.40
N MET A 218 3.59 -2.82 -17.99
CA MET A 218 2.22 -2.95 -18.47
C MET A 218 2.16 -2.76 -20.00
N GLN A 219 1.15 -3.31 -20.63
CA GLN A 219 0.91 -3.08 -22.04
C GLN A 219 0.45 -1.64 -22.25
N LEU A 220 1.26 -0.86 -22.99
CA LEU A 220 0.96 0.51 -23.31
C LEU A 220 0.33 0.60 -24.72
N PRO A 221 -0.72 1.44 -24.89
CA PRO A 221 -1.34 1.63 -26.19
C PRO A 221 -0.39 2.34 -27.17
N ASP A 222 -0.61 2.14 -28.47
CA ASP A 222 0.09 2.91 -29.47
C ASP A 222 -0.42 4.36 -29.49
N PRO A 223 0.50 5.36 -29.60
CA PRO A 223 0.10 6.74 -29.61
C PRO A 223 -0.61 7.08 -30.92
N PRO A 224 -1.65 7.92 -30.89
CA PRO A 224 -2.23 8.47 -32.13
C PRO A 224 -1.21 9.35 -32.83
N VAL A 225 -1.22 9.31 -34.15
CA VAL A 225 -0.33 10.10 -35.02
C VAL A 225 -1.12 11.31 -35.55
N PRO A 226 -0.55 12.55 -35.55
CA PRO A 226 0.63 13.03 -34.84
C PRO A 226 0.29 13.49 -33.41
N ASP A 227 1.18 13.28 -32.49
CA ASP A 227 1.01 13.73 -31.10
C ASP A 227 1.66 15.11 -30.88
N ARG A 228 0.84 16.15 -30.70
CA ARG A 228 1.27 17.55 -30.49
C ARG A 228 1.38 17.90 -28.98
N LEU A 229 1.67 16.95 -28.14
CA LEU A 229 1.76 17.16 -26.68
C LEU A 229 3.06 17.88 -26.27
N ALA A 230 4.11 17.80 -27.09
CA ALA A 230 5.35 18.50 -26.82
C ALA A 230 5.25 20.00 -27.23
N PRO A 231 5.86 20.92 -26.46
CA PRO A 231 6.00 22.31 -26.85
C PRO A 231 6.80 22.47 -28.14
N ALA A 232 6.65 23.61 -28.80
CA ALA A 232 7.40 23.90 -30.04
C ALA A 232 8.92 23.78 -29.81
N GLY A 233 9.59 23.04 -30.70
CA GLY A 233 11.02 22.77 -30.63
C GLY A 233 11.43 21.60 -29.71
N LEU A 234 10.47 20.88 -29.14
CA LEU A 234 10.70 19.64 -28.43
C LEU A 234 9.91 18.51 -29.08
N GLU A 235 10.46 17.31 -29.01
CA GLU A 235 9.83 16.11 -29.53
C GLU A 235 9.74 15.03 -28.44
N LEU A 236 8.65 14.27 -28.46
CA LEU A 236 8.48 13.10 -27.59
C LEU A 236 9.05 11.86 -28.26
N MET A 237 9.82 11.11 -27.52
CA MET A 237 10.24 9.79 -27.95
C MET A 237 9.04 8.83 -27.99
N GLY A 238 9.07 7.82 -28.84
CA GLY A 238 7.96 6.87 -29.01
C GLY A 238 7.50 6.20 -27.71
N HIS A 239 8.43 5.87 -26.83
CA HIS A 239 8.11 5.29 -25.54
C HIS A 239 7.40 6.28 -24.58
N GLN A 240 7.72 7.57 -24.65
CA GLN A 240 7.06 8.62 -23.88
C GLN A 240 5.63 8.85 -24.40
N ALA A 241 5.47 8.88 -25.72
CA ALA A 241 4.16 9.04 -26.35
C ALA A 241 3.20 7.88 -26.00
N ARG A 242 3.67 6.63 -25.97
CA ARG A 242 2.87 5.47 -25.52
C ARG A 242 2.41 5.60 -24.07
N PHE A 243 3.29 6.04 -23.17
CA PHE A 243 2.92 6.30 -21.79
C PHE A 243 1.82 7.37 -21.68
N LEU A 244 1.97 8.47 -22.41
CA LEU A 244 0.97 9.55 -22.42
C LEU A 244 -0.36 9.12 -23.06
N ALA A 245 -0.33 8.22 -24.05
CA ALA A 245 -1.54 7.61 -24.59
C ALA A 245 -2.32 6.84 -23.52
N SER A 246 -1.63 6.05 -22.67
CA SER A 246 -2.27 5.37 -21.53
C SER A 246 -2.93 6.35 -20.55
N VAL A 247 -2.28 7.49 -20.27
CA VAL A 247 -2.87 8.56 -19.44
C VAL A 247 -4.13 9.15 -20.09
N ARG A 248 -4.12 9.35 -21.41
CA ARG A 248 -5.28 9.83 -22.18
C ARG A 248 -6.45 8.85 -22.13
N ASP A 249 -6.15 7.55 -22.17
CA ASP A 249 -7.15 6.48 -22.06
C ASP A 249 -7.72 6.34 -20.65
N GLY A 250 -7.30 7.20 -19.72
CA GLY A 250 -7.88 7.27 -18.38
C GLY A 250 -7.09 6.57 -17.29
N HIS A 251 -5.92 6.00 -17.57
CA HIS A 251 -5.06 5.46 -16.53
C HIS A 251 -4.48 6.60 -15.68
N ARG A 252 -4.49 6.46 -14.34
CA ARG A 252 -4.20 7.58 -13.42
C ARG A 252 -3.15 7.27 -12.37
N SER A 253 -2.74 6.03 -12.18
CA SER A 253 -1.73 5.66 -11.19
C SER A 253 -0.62 4.83 -11.82
N PHE A 254 0.64 5.29 -11.69
CA PHE A 254 1.78 4.62 -12.31
C PHE A 254 2.99 4.55 -11.39
N LEU A 255 3.66 3.41 -11.41
CA LEU A 255 5.04 3.26 -10.99
C LEU A 255 5.93 3.34 -12.23
N LEU A 256 6.48 4.54 -12.49
CA LEU A 256 7.37 4.78 -13.63
C LEU A 256 8.82 4.47 -13.21
N ALA A 257 9.22 3.23 -13.44
CA ALA A 257 10.50 2.66 -13.04
C ALA A 257 11.50 2.56 -14.21
N ASP A 258 11.39 3.45 -15.17
CA ASP A 258 12.28 3.55 -16.32
C ASP A 258 13.73 3.82 -15.90
N GLU A 259 14.68 3.31 -16.67
CA GLU A 259 16.09 3.63 -16.47
C GLU A 259 16.34 5.16 -16.43
N PRO A 260 17.35 5.62 -15.67
CA PRO A 260 17.73 7.03 -15.66
C PRO A 260 18.01 7.57 -17.06
N GLY A 261 17.49 8.75 -17.38
CA GLY A 261 17.67 9.39 -18.70
C GLY A 261 16.59 9.09 -19.74
N LEU A 262 15.55 8.32 -19.41
CA LEU A 262 14.39 8.10 -20.30
C LEU A 262 13.30 9.18 -20.17
N GLY A 263 13.59 10.30 -19.51
CA GLY A 263 12.73 11.47 -19.46
C GLY A 263 11.51 11.31 -18.54
N LYS A 264 11.65 10.64 -17.39
CA LYS A 264 10.57 10.47 -16.41
C LYS A 264 9.94 11.80 -16.00
N THR A 265 10.75 12.83 -15.78
CA THR A 265 10.28 14.19 -15.43
C THR A 265 9.37 14.77 -16.50
N ALA A 266 9.81 14.76 -17.76
CA ALA A 266 9.02 15.23 -18.91
C ALA A 266 7.70 14.45 -19.03
N GLN A 267 7.76 13.13 -18.96
CA GLN A 267 6.57 12.26 -18.98
C GLN A 267 5.57 12.64 -17.89
N SER A 268 6.04 12.89 -16.67
CA SER A 268 5.18 13.21 -15.52
C SER A 268 4.49 14.57 -15.67
N VAL A 269 5.23 15.59 -16.10
CA VAL A 269 4.70 16.95 -16.27
C VAL A 269 3.67 16.99 -17.41
N ILE A 270 3.97 16.34 -18.54
CA ILE A 270 3.03 16.26 -19.66
C ILE A 270 1.82 15.38 -19.30
N ALA A 271 2.00 14.29 -18.54
CA ALA A 271 0.90 13.47 -18.06
C ALA A 271 -0.09 14.28 -17.23
N ALA A 272 0.39 15.22 -16.38
CA ALA A 272 -0.48 16.12 -15.64
C ALA A 272 -1.30 17.03 -16.57
N SER A 273 -0.71 17.50 -17.69
CA SER A 273 -1.43 18.26 -18.71
C SER A 273 -2.49 17.43 -19.42
N VAL A 274 -2.16 16.20 -19.82
CA VAL A 274 -3.07 15.27 -20.51
C VAL A 274 -4.24 14.90 -19.59
N ALA A 275 -3.96 14.65 -18.32
CA ALA A 275 -4.97 14.29 -17.31
C ALA A 275 -5.78 15.48 -16.78
N GLY A 276 -5.38 16.73 -17.09
CA GLY A 276 -5.95 17.92 -16.45
C GLY A 276 -5.74 17.95 -14.93
N ALA A 277 -4.65 17.34 -14.44
CA ALA A 277 -4.38 17.09 -13.02
C ALA A 277 -3.67 18.29 -12.36
N TYR A 278 -4.26 19.47 -12.45
CA TYR A 278 -3.75 20.69 -11.82
C TYR A 278 -4.73 21.21 -10.74
N PRO A 279 -4.23 21.77 -9.65
CA PRO A 279 -2.83 21.92 -9.26
C PRO A 279 -2.14 20.56 -9.05
N LEU A 280 -0.86 20.49 -9.45
CA LEU A 280 -0.01 19.31 -9.30
C LEU A 280 0.98 19.52 -8.14
N LEU A 281 1.06 18.56 -7.23
CA LEU A 281 2.10 18.53 -6.19
C LEU A 281 3.24 17.62 -6.65
N VAL A 282 4.48 18.10 -6.55
CA VAL A 282 5.69 17.34 -6.91
C VAL A 282 6.60 17.27 -5.70
N VAL A 283 6.79 16.08 -5.16
CA VAL A 283 7.65 15.81 -3.99
C VAL A 283 8.94 15.17 -4.44
N VAL A 284 10.07 15.81 -4.13
CA VAL A 284 11.38 15.47 -4.70
C VAL A 284 12.49 15.54 -3.65
N PRO A 285 13.64 14.91 -3.88
CA PRO A 285 14.86 15.20 -3.12
C PRO A 285 15.29 16.66 -3.27
N ASN A 286 15.84 17.25 -2.21
CA ASN A 286 16.19 18.68 -2.18
C ASN A 286 17.14 19.08 -3.34
N VAL A 287 18.08 18.22 -3.68
CA VAL A 287 19.11 18.48 -4.72
C VAL A 287 18.52 18.65 -6.14
N VAL A 288 17.38 18.03 -6.45
CA VAL A 288 16.76 18.08 -7.77
C VAL A 288 15.58 19.05 -7.88
N LYS A 289 15.21 19.71 -6.78
CA LYS A 289 14.03 20.58 -6.68
C LYS A 289 14.02 21.69 -7.74
N MET A 290 15.12 22.43 -7.88
CA MET A 290 15.24 23.49 -8.89
C MET A 290 15.28 22.97 -10.32
N ASN A 291 15.83 21.76 -10.53
CA ASN A 291 15.84 21.13 -11.84
C ASN A 291 14.41 20.74 -12.26
N TRP A 292 13.62 20.23 -11.32
CA TRP A 292 12.22 19.90 -11.56
C TRP A 292 11.40 21.13 -11.98
N ALA A 293 11.60 22.26 -11.31
CA ALA A 293 10.91 23.50 -11.67
C ALA A 293 11.28 23.95 -13.09
N ARG A 294 12.58 23.88 -13.46
CA ARG A 294 13.04 24.23 -14.82
C ARG A 294 12.49 23.29 -15.89
N GLU A 295 12.51 21.99 -15.65
CA GLU A 295 11.94 21.00 -16.58
C GLU A 295 10.42 21.16 -16.70
N ALA A 296 9.70 21.44 -15.61
CA ALA A 296 8.28 21.71 -15.66
C ALA A 296 7.95 22.92 -16.54
N LEU A 297 8.67 24.03 -16.40
CA LEU A 297 8.52 25.20 -17.27
C LEU A 297 8.89 24.89 -18.73
N ARG A 298 9.93 24.09 -18.97
CA ARG A 298 10.36 23.70 -20.31
C ARG A 298 9.31 22.89 -21.07
N TRP A 299 8.70 21.90 -20.39
CA TRP A 299 7.75 20.99 -21.01
C TRP A 299 6.30 21.48 -20.96
N THR A 300 5.98 22.42 -20.06
CA THR A 300 4.66 23.07 -19.97
C THR A 300 4.81 24.59 -19.80
N PRO A 301 5.26 25.30 -20.86
CA PRO A 301 5.62 26.74 -20.77
C PRO A 301 4.45 27.66 -20.42
N HIS A 302 3.21 27.18 -20.58
CA HIS A 302 1.99 27.94 -20.24
C HIS A 302 1.52 27.71 -18.78
N ARG A 303 2.25 26.89 -18.01
CA ARG A 303 1.92 26.59 -16.62
C ARG A 303 2.84 27.34 -15.67
N ARG A 304 2.26 27.85 -14.60
CA ARG A 304 3.03 28.52 -13.56
C ARG A 304 3.58 27.49 -12.58
N VAL A 305 4.85 27.63 -12.26
CA VAL A 305 5.55 26.73 -11.36
C VAL A 305 6.03 27.51 -10.15
N THR A 306 5.77 27.00 -8.96
CA THR A 306 6.31 27.54 -7.70
C THR A 306 7.13 26.49 -6.98
N VAL A 307 8.18 26.93 -6.32
CA VAL A 307 9.06 26.06 -5.51
C VAL A 307 8.92 26.45 -4.05
N ILE A 308 8.60 25.49 -3.21
CA ILE A 308 8.40 25.71 -1.79
C ILE A 308 9.77 25.65 -1.08
N HIS A 309 10.18 26.75 -0.49
CA HIS A 309 11.38 26.87 0.31
C HIS A 309 11.04 27.26 1.75
N GLY A 310 11.77 26.71 2.72
CA GLY A 310 11.61 27.09 4.13
C GLY A 310 10.16 27.05 4.60
N ASP A 311 9.62 28.17 4.99
CA ASP A 311 8.24 28.33 5.45
C ASP A 311 7.24 28.71 4.32
N GLY A 312 7.75 28.87 3.10
CA GLY A 312 6.93 29.09 1.92
C GLY A 312 6.48 30.54 1.69
N ASP A 313 7.26 31.52 2.17
CA ASP A 313 6.91 32.95 2.07
C ASP A 313 6.78 33.42 0.62
N ASP A 314 7.54 32.82 -0.30
CA ASP A 314 7.60 33.18 -1.73
C ASP A 314 6.70 32.32 -2.64
N ILE A 315 5.79 31.52 -2.07
CA ILE A 315 4.91 30.65 -2.86
C ILE A 315 3.96 31.48 -3.73
N ASP A 316 3.90 31.17 -5.03
CA ASP A 316 2.78 31.60 -5.88
C ASP A 316 1.56 30.70 -5.60
N ALA A 317 0.60 31.20 -4.83
CA ALA A 317 -0.62 30.47 -4.49
C ALA A 317 -1.49 30.10 -5.71
N PHE A 318 -1.27 30.76 -6.86
CA PHE A 318 -2.01 30.51 -8.10
C PHE A 318 -1.20 29.66 -9.11
N ALA A 319 -0.08 29.09 -8.68
CA ALA A 319 0.69 28.20 -9.53
C ALA A 319 -0.10 26.93 -9.88
N ASP A 320 0.24 26.37 -11.04
CA ASP A 320 -0.29 25.08 -11.50
C ASP A 320 0.55 23.90 -10.95
N VAL A 321 1.86 24.12 -10.74
CA VAL A 321 2.79 23.09 -10.26
C VAL A 321 3.51 23.58 -9.01
N PHE A 322 3.44 22.80 -7.96
CA PHE A 322 4.09 23.06 -6.68
C PHE A 322 5.18 22.02 -6.45
N VAL A 323 6.43 22.46 -6.35
CA VAL A 323 7.58 21.59 -6.13
C VAL A 323 8.07 21.74 -4.69
N VAL A 324 8.09 20.65 -3.94
CA VAL A 324 8.50 20.61 -2.53
C VAL A 324 9.48 19.47 -2.30
N ASN A 325 10.40 19.63 -1.35
CA ASN A 325 11.28 18.51 -0.96
C ASN A 325 10.72 17.77 0.26
N TYR A 326 11.11 16.50 0.38
CA TYR A 326 10.65 15.61 1.47
C TYR A 326 10.90 16.18 2.86
N ASP A 327 12.03 16.90 3.06
CA ASP A 327 12.51 17.29 4.39
C ASP A 327 11.67 18.40 5.05
N ILE A 328 10.97 19.21 4.23
CA ILE A 328 10.09 20.27 4.74
C ILE A 328 8.60 19.93 4.61
N LEU A 329 8.28 18.74 4.06
CA LEU A 329 6.90 18.35 3.80
C LEU A 329 6.06 18.28 5.09
N ASP A 330 6.68 17.91 6.20
CA ASP A 330 6.04 17.86 7.52
C ASP A 330 5.50 19.22 7.96
N ARG A 331 6.22 20.31 7.67
CA ARG A 331 5.84 21.69 8.05
C ARG A 331 4.63 22.19 7.26
N HIS A 332 4.46 21.71 6.04
CA HIS A 332 3.43 22.15 5.11
C HIS A 332 2.23 21.19 5.01
N LEU A 333 2.24 20.08 5.77
CA LEU A 333 1.25 19.02 5.67
C LEU A 333 -0.18 19.51 5.79
N SER A 334 -0.44 20.39 6.73
CA SER A 334 -1.77 20.92 7.06
C SER A 334 -2.44 21.62 5.88
N TRP A 335 -1.76 22.56 5.23
CA TRP A 335 -2.34 23.29 4.12
C TRP A 335 -2.28 22.50 2.81
N ILE A 336 -1.22 21.72 2.55
CA ILE A 336 -1.09 20.87 1.34
C ILE A 336 -2.27 19.91 1.28
N SER A 337 -2.62 19.26 2.38
CA SER A 337 -3.75 18.33 2.44
C SER A 337 -5.10 18.98 2.15
N ARG A 338 -5.23 20.31 2.31
CA ARG A 338 -6.47 21.07 2.09
C ARG A 338 -6.49 21.84 0.77
N PHE A 339 -5.38 21.96 0.07
CA PHE A 339 -5.23 22.88 -1.05
C PHE A 339 -6.02 22.48 -2.31
N GLY A 340 -6.43 21.22 -2.43
CA GLY A 340 -7.20 20.73 -3.58
C GLY A 340 -6.32 20.33 -4.78
N PHE A 341 -5.18 19.74 -4.52
CA PHE A 341 -4.36 19.12 -5.55
C PHE A 341 -5.14 18.03 -6.29
N ARG A 342 -4.94 17.93 -7.61
CA ARG A 342 -5.57 16.92 -8.47
C ARG A 342 -4.60 15.84 -8.93
N GLY A 343 -3.32 16.04 -8.67
CA GLY A 343 -2.28 15.06 -8.97
C GLY A 343 -1.12 15.20 -8.00
N MET A 344 -0.38 14.12 -7.85
CA MET A 344 0.85 14.07 -7.05
C MET A 344 1.90 13.22 -7.73
N VAL A 345 3.10 13.75 -7.81
CA VAL A 345 4.30 13.06 -8.28
C VAL A 345 5.27 12.90 -7.13
N VAL A 346 5.80 11.72 -6.96
CA VAL A 346 6.83 11.41 -5.97
C VAL A 346 8.06 10.93 -6.72
N ASP A 347 9.10 11.75 -6.74
CA ASP A 347 10.38 11.39 -7.37
C ASP A 347 11.30 10.67 -6.40
N GLU A 348 12.12 9.76 -6.92
CA GLU A 348 12.93 8.82 -6.14
C GLU A 348 12.07 8.09 -5.09
N ALA A 349 11.02 7.41 -5.57
CA ALA A 349 10.00 6.77 -4.74
C ALA A 349 10.57 5.77 -3.72
N HIS A 350 11.80 5.29 -3.89
CA HIS A 350 12.49 4.49 -2.87
C HIS A 350 12.68 5.26 -1.53
N MET A 351 12.59 6.60 -1.54
CA MET A 351 12.66 7.40 -0.31
C MET A 351 11.45 7.21 0.61
N ILE A 352 10.34 6.69 0.10
CA ILE A 352 9.14 6.38 0.88
C ILE A 352 8.96 4.87 1.16
N LYS A 353 9.93 4.03 0.87
CA LYS A 353 9.85 2.57 1.03
C LYS A 353 9.47 2.11 2.43
N ASN A 354 10.01 2.75 3.45
CA ASN A 354 9.69 2.44 4.85
C ASN A 354 8.41 3.16 5.28
N VAL A 355 7.29 2.42 5.36
CA VAL A 355 5.96 2.92 5.77
C VAL A 355 5.99 3.64 7.13
N GLN A 356 6.89 3.25 8.03
CA GLN A 356 7.00 3.83 9.38
C GLN A 356 7.78 5.16 9.41
N SER A 357 8.49 5.49 8.34
CA SER A 357 9.24 6.74 8.29
C SER A 357 8.31 7.96 8.23
N GLN A 358 8.76 9.09 8.78
CA GLN A 358 7.97 10.35 8.76
C GLN A 358 7.69 10.79 7.31
N ARG A 359 8.68 10.66 6.42
CA ARG A 359 8.52 10.98 4.99
C ARG A 359 7.39 10.18 4.34
N SER A 360 7.38 8.87 4.56
CA SER A 360 6.34 7.99 4.02
C SER A 360 4.96 8.33 4.57
N ARG A 361 4.86 8.54 5.88
CA ARG A 361 3.59 8.90 6.53
C ARG A 361 3.02 10.19 5.97
N ASN A 362 3.85 11.22 5.80
CA ASN A 362 3.43 12.50 5.24
C ASN A 362 2.95 12.36 3.78
N VAL A 363 3.71 11.66 2.94
CA VAL A 363 3.36 11.41 1.54
C VAL A 363 2.05 10.62 1.43
N LEU A 364 1.88 9.56 2.23
CA LEU A 364 0.68 8.74 2.23
C LEU A 364 -0.56 9.51 2.70
N ALA A 365 -0.43 10.33 3.75
CA ALA A 365 -1.53 11.16 4.25
C ALA A 365 -1.99 12.19 3.20
N ILE A 366 -1.05 12.84 2.50
CA ILE A 366 -1.37 13.78 1.42
C ILE A 366 -2.05 13.04 0.26
N ALA A 367 -1.50 11.92 -0.18
CA ALA A 367 -2.07 11.14 -1.28
C ALA A 367 -3.50 10.67 -0.96
N GLU A 368 -3.77 10.29 0.28
CA GLU A 368 -5.11 9.91 0.74
C GLU A 368 -6.07 11.10 0.69
N SER A 369 -5.67 12.26 1.22
CA SER A 369 -6.45 13.49 1.13
C SER A 369 -6.75 13.91 -0.30
N ILE A 370 -5.81 13.73 -1.23
CA ILE A 370 -6.01 14.02 -2.66
C ILE A 370 -7.03 13.03 -3.26
N ARG A 371 -6.94 11.74 -2.96
CA ARG A 371 -7.89 10.73 -3.45
C ARG A 371 -9.32 11.00 -2.99
N GLU A 372 -9.50 11.40 -1.74
CA GLU A 372 -10.82 11.71 -1.18
C GLU A 372 -11.47 12.93 -1.83
N ARG A 373 -10.68 13.91 -2.29
CA ARG A 373 -11.17 15.19 -2.82
C ARG A 373 -11.32 15.25 -4.32
N VAL A 374 -10.62 14.38 -5.06
CA VAL A 374 -10.73 14.37 -6.53
C VAL A 374 -12.01 13.68 -6.94
N PRO A 375 -12.87 14.31 -7.76
CA PRO A 375 -14.09 13.70 -8.27
C PRO A 375 -13.81 12.34 -8.91
N GLY A 376 -14.56 11.33 -8.52
CA GLY A 376 -14.34 9.96 -8.97
C GLY A 376 -13.18 9.22 -8.29
N GLY A 377 -12.51 9.83 -7.28
CA GLY A 377 -11.43 9.20 -6.52
C GLY A 377 -10.19 8.80 -7.34
N ARG A 378 -10.03 9.36 -8.54
CA ARG A 378 -8.94 9.02 -9.49
C ARG A 378 -8.01 10.20 -9.79
N PRO A 379 -7.24 10.69 -8.81
CA PRO A 379 -6.18 11.67 -9.06
C PRO A 379 -5.05 11.05 -9.89
N LEU A 380 -4.26 11.88 -10.55
CA LEU A 380 -3.03 11.42 -11.18
C LEU A 380 -1.95 11.18 -10.10
N LEU A 381 -1.56 9.94 -9.88
CA LEU A 381 -0.52 9.57 -8.93
C LEU A 381 0.64 8.90 -9.64
N LEU A 382 1.82 9.49 -9.56
CA LEU A 382 3.03 9.00 -10.21
C LEU A 382 4.14 8.77 -9.18
N ALA A 383 4.61 7.55 -9.06
CA ALA A 383 5.81 7.19 -8.33
C ALA A 383 6.96 6.98 -9.32
N LEU A 384 8.01 7.78 -9.22
CA LEU A 384 9.16 7.70 -10.12
C LEU A 384 10.35 7.09 -9.39
N THR A 385 11.04 6.17 -10.04
CA THR A 385 12.30 5.63 -9.53
C THR A 385 13.22 5.25 -10.67
N GLY A 386 14.52 5.45 -10.49
CA GLY A 386 15.55 4.98 -11.43
C GLY A 386 16.17 3.66 -11.00
N THR A 387 15.99 3.28 -9.74
CA THR A 387 16.52 2.05 -9.17
C THR A 387 15.49 0.94 -9.24
N PRO A 388 15.84 -0.25 -9.74
CA PRO A 388 14.94 -1.39 -9.64
C PRO A 388 14.72 -1.73 -8.15
N LEU A 389 13.49 -1.72 -7.72
CA LEU A 389 13.04 -2.11 -6.36
C LEU A 389 13.11 -3.66 -6.22
N ILE A 390 14.28 -4.26 -6.47
CA ILE A 390 14.39 -5.73 -6.58
C ILE A 390 14.90 -6.36 -5.28
N ASN A 391 15.48 -5.56 -4.37
CA ASN A 391 16.21 -6.10 -3.23
C ASN A 391 15.37 -6.35 -1.99
N ASP A 392 14.21 -5.70 -1.85
CA ASP A 392 13.31 -5.95 -0.73
C ASP A 392 11.85 -5.69 -1.16
N ILE A 393 11.06 -6.72 -1.10
CA ILE A 393 9.67 -6.72 -1.53
C ILE A 393 8.80 -5.85 -0.64
N ASP A 394 9.13 -5.74 0.64
CA ASP A 394 8.44 -4.86 1.55
C ASP A 394 8.56 -3.37 1.15
N ASP A 395 9.56 -3.01 0.36
CA ASP A 395 9.75 -1.67 -0.21
C ASP A 395 8.57 -1.26 -1.12
N PHE A 396 7.88 -2.21 -1.73
CA PHE A 396 6.72 -1.94 -2.60
C PHE A 396 5.46 -1.56 -1.83
N ARG A 397 5.29 -1.98 -0.59
CA ARG A 397 4.05 -1.73 0.18
C ARG A 397 3.69 -0.26 0.28
N ALA A 398 4.66 0.59 0.61
CA ALA A 398 4.43 2.03 0.71
C ALA A 398 4.09 2.66 -0.64
N ILE A 399 4.78 2.24 -1.71
CA ILE A 399 4.56 2.75 -3.06
C ILE A 399 3.20 2.32 -3.59
N TRP A 400 2.81 1.05 -3.43
CA TRP A 400 1.49 0.57 -3.84
C TRP A 400 0.37 1.26 -3.06
N ARG A 401 0.58 1.53 -1.77
CA ARG A 401 -0.35 2.30 -0.96
C ARG A 401 -0.44 3.75 -1.42
N PHE A 402 0.69 4.39 -1.76
CA PHE A 402 0.71 5.72 -2.35
C PHE A 402 -0.10 5.76 -3.64
N LEU A 403 0.08 4.78 -4.53
CA LEU A 403 -0.64 4.67 -5.80
C LEU A 403 -2.13 4.28 -5.65
N GLY A 404 -2.56 3.87 -4.46
CA GLY A 404 -3.93 3.43 -4.18
C GLY A 404 -4.21 2.01 -4.66
N TRP A 405 -3.18 1.22 -4.99
CA TRP A 405 -3.34 -0.18 -5.40
C TRP A 405 -3.62 -1.11 -4.22
N THR A 406 -3.14 -0.72 -3.05
CA THR A 406 -3.39 -1.44 -1.79
C THR A 406 -3.81 -0.46 -0.70
N ASP A 407 -4.63 -0.93 0.23
CA ASP A 407 -4.82 -0.34 1.55
C ASP A 407 -3.76 -0.90 2.52
N ALA A 408 -3.85 -0.59 3.80
CA ALA A 408 -2.85 -1.02 4.80
C ALA A 408 -2.59 -2.54 4.77
N ASP A 409 -3.64 -3.36 4.62
CA ASP A 409 -3.58 -4.82 4.74
C ASP A 409 -4.23 -5.58 3.58
N LYS A 410 -4.76 -4.89 2.55
CA LYS A 410 -5.53 -5.53 1.47
C LYS A 410 -5.29 -4.86 0.12
N PRO A 411 -5.45 -5.61 -1.00
CA PRO A 411 -5.54 -5.02 -2.32
C PRO A 411 -6.71 -4.03 -2.39
N GLY A 412 -6.51 -2.92 -3.10
CA GLY A 412 -7.58 -1.97 -3.41
C GLY A 412 -8.66 -2.59 -4.31
N PRO A 413 -9.82 -1.94 -4.44
CA PRO A 413 -10.97 -2.51 -5.16
C PRO A 413 -10.65 -2.89 -6.62
N GLU A 414 -9.87 -2.08 -7.31
CA GLU A 414 -9.50 -2.31 -8.71
C GLU A 414 -8.56 -3.52 -8.86
N LEU A 415 -7.54 -3.61 -8.01
CA LEU A 415 -6.64 -4.77 -7.99
C LEU A 415 -7.38 -6.03 -7.55
N MET A 416 -8.26 -5.92 -6.54
CA MET A 416 -9.07 -7.05 -6.10
C MET A 416 -9.96 -7.58 -7.24
N ALA A 417 -10.62 -6.71 -8.00
CA ALA A 417 -11.44 -7.11 -9.15
C ALA A 417 -10.62 -7.84 -10.23
N LYS A 418 -9.39 -7.38 -10.50
CA LYS A 418 -8.48 -8.07 -11.43
C LYS A 418 -8.07 -9.45 -10.91
N LEU A 419 -7.73 -9.57 -9.64
CA LEU A 419 -7.37 -10.86 -9.01
C LEU A 419 -8.55 -11.84 -9.00
N GLU A 420 -9.76 -11.36 -8.73
CA GLU A 420 -10.97 -12.17 -8.76
C GLU A 420 -11.30 -12.68 -10.16
N SER A 421 -11.06 -11.86 -11.20
CA SER A 421 -11.33 -12.25 -12.60
C SER A 421 -10.43 -13.37 -13.09
N ASN A 422 -9.23 -13.53 -12.54
CA ASN A 422 -8.27 -14.57 -12.92
C ASN A 422 -8.69 -15.98 -12.50
N GLY A 423 -9.58 -16.12 -11.56
CA GLY A 423 -10.13 -17.41 -11.16
C GLY A 423 -9.28 -18.22 -10.18
N TRP A 424 -8.10 -17.79 -9.80
CA TRP A 424 -7.14 -18.52 -8.95
C TRP A 424 -7.13 -18.03 -7.50
N THR A 425 -6.67 -18.90 -6.59
CA THR A 425 -6.46 -18.58 -5.17
C THR A 425 -4.98 -18.75 -4.81
N PRO A 426 -4.48 -18.17 -3.71
CA PRO A 426 -3.10 -18.37 -3.28
C PRO A 426 -2.68 -19.82 -3.01
N ALA A 427 -3.63 -20.76 -2.96
CA ALA A 427 -3.35 -22.20 -2.90
C ALA A 427 -2.93 -22.79 -4.25
N ASP A 428 -3.24 -22.10 -5.36
CA ASP A 428 -2.99 -22.56 -6.71
C ASP A 428 -1.64 -22.02 -7.22
N ALA A 429 -0.80 -22.87 -7.82
CA ALA A 429 0.49 -22.43 -8.38
C ALA A 429 0.31 -21.39 -9.50
N ALA A 430 -0.79 -21.47 -10.27
CA ALA A 430 -1.12 -20.53 -11.34
C ALA A 430 -1.49 -19.12 -10.82
N PHE A 431 -1.81 -18.98 -9.54
CA PHE A 431 -2.12 -17.68 -8.93
C PHE A 431 -0.97 -16.68 -9.04
N TYR A 432 0.26 -17.11 -8.77
CA TYR A 432 1.41 -16.21 -8.65
C TYR A 432 1.77 -15.48 -9.96
N PRO A 433 1.89 -16.14 -11.13
CA PRO A 433 2.12 -15.43 -12.39
C PRO A 433 1.00 -14.45 -12.73
N GLU A 434 -0.25 -14.87 -12.57
CA GLU A 434 -1.43 -14.03 -12.87
C GLU A 434 -1.57 -12.86 -11.89
N ALA A 435 -1.29 -13.09 -10.63
CA ALA A 435 -1.28 -12.03 -9.61
C ALA A 435 -0.19 -11.00 -9.90
N ARG A 436 1.01 -11.45 -10.29
CA ARG A 436 2.10 -10.55 -10.71
C ARG A 436 1.68 -9.72 -11.93
N GLN A 437 1.08 -10.34 -12.95
CA GLN A 437 0.62 -9.62 -14.13
C GLN A 437 -0.47 -8.62 -13.78
N SER A 438 -1.42 -9.00 -12.92
CA SER A 438 -2.47 -8.10 -12.41
C SER A 438 -1.91 -6.84 -11.77
N VAL A 439 -0.85 -6.96 -10.96
CA VAL A 439 -0.19 -5.79 -10.36
C VAL A 439 0.59 -4.98 -11.39
N ILE A 440 1.26 -5.63 -12.34
CA ILE A 440 1.95 -4.93 -13.45
C ILE A 440 0.94 -4.08 -14.22
N ASP A 441 -0.22 -4.62 -14.52
CA ASP A 441 -1.31 -3.96 -15.26
C ASP A 441 -2.03 -2.88 -14.43
N MET A 442 -1.73 -2.75 -13.14
CA MET A 442 -2.13 -1.58 -12.34
C MET A 442 -1.38 -0.31 -12.74
N GLY A 443 -0.26 -0.42 -13.45
CA GLY A 443 0.48 0.76 -13.93
C GLY A 443 1.99 0.69 -13.72
N ILE A 444 2.60 -0.49 -13.67
CA ILE A 444 4.06 -0.59 -13.63
C ILE A 444 4.60 -0.36 -15.04
N VAL A 445 5.47 0.64 -15.20
CA VAL A 445 6.16 0.94 -16.45
C VAL A 445 7.66 0.93 -16.20
N ARG A 446 8.34 -0.08 -16.72
CA ARG A 446 9.78 -0.24 -16.59
C ARG A 446 10.40 -0.59 -17.95
N ARG A 447 11.18 0.33 -18.48
CA ARG A 447 11.88 0.16 -19.77
C ARG A 447 13.37 0.41 -19.58
N ARG A 448 14.17 -0.33 -20.30
CA ARG A 448 15.62 -0.13 -20.37
C ARG A 448 15.95 0.74 -21.58
N LYS A 449 17.04 1.46 -21.52
CA LYS A 449 17.52 2.28 -22.65
C LYS A 449 17.68 1.45 -23.93
N ILE A 450 18.21 0.23 -23.78
CA ILE A 450 18.41 -0.68 -24.90
C ILE A 450 17.11 -1.12 -25.59
N ASP A 451 16.00 -1.13 -24.84
CA ASP A 451 14.70 -1.57 -25.37
C ASP A 451 13.97 -0.44 -26.13
N VAL A 452 14.33 0.83 -25.89
CA VAL A 452 13.58 2.00 -26.41
C VAL A 452 14.39 2.89 -27.36
N ALA A 453 15.70 2.72 -27.41
CA ALA A 453 16.60 3.50 -28.26
C ALA A 453 17.54 2.55 -29.00
N ALA A 454 17.06 2.08 -30.17
CA ALA A 454 17.80 1.15 -31.01
C ALA A 454 19.15 1.74 -31.53
N ASP A 455 19.27 3.06 -31.55
CA ASP A 455 20.46 3.78 -32.05
C ASP A 455 21.52 4.05 -30.96
N LEU A 456 21.28 3.60 -29.71
CA LEU A 456 22.30 3.76 -28.69
C LEU A 456 23.45 2.79 -28.91
N PRO A 457 24.70 3.27 -28.90
CA PRO A 457 25.86 2.39 -28.99
C PRO A 457 25.87 1.45 -27.78
N SER A 458 26.34 0.22 -27.97
CA SER A 458 26.47 -0.75 -26.90
C SER A 458 27.30 -0.19 -25.75
N LYS A 459 26.86 -0.42 -24.52
CA LYS A 459 27.60 -0.02 -23.32
C LYS A 459 28.96 -0.71 -23.32
N ARG A 460 30.03 0.08 -23.43
CA ARG A 460 31.39 -0.40 -23.28
C ARG A 460 31.84 -0.08 -21.86
N VAL A 461 32.11 -1.08 -21.08
CA VAL A 461 32.75 -0.93 -19.77
C VAL A 461 34.24 -1.13 -19.97
N VAL A 462 35.02 -0.16 -19.60
CA VAL A 462 36.48 -0.22 -19.67
C VAL A 462 36.99 0.14 -18.28
N ASP A 463 37.75 -0.77 -17.70
CA ASP A 463 38.48 -0.50 -16.47
C ASP A 463 39.67 0.39 -16.85
N LEU A 464 39.64 1.64 -16.40
CA LEU A 464 40.73 2.58 -16.58
C LEU A 464 41.64 2.47 -15.36
N PRO A 465 42.84 1.90 -15.50
CA PRO A 465 43.78 1.91 -14.39
C PRO A 465 44.23 3.37 -14.13
N VAL A 466 43.92 3.85 -12.95
CA VAL A 466 44.40 5.17 -12.50
C VAL A 466 45.66 4.93 -11.71
N GLU A 467 46.80 5.43 -12.20
CA GLU A 467 48.01 5.51 -11.42
C GLU A 467 47.83 6.60 -10.37
N LEU A 468 47.78 6.18 -9.11
CA LEU A 468 47.73 7.13 -8.00
C LEU A 468 49.12 7.78 -7.83
N ASP A 469 49.14 9.07 -7.50
CA ASP A 469 50.36 9.83 -7.25
C ASP A 469 51.31 9.09 -6.29
N ASP A 470 52.62 9.24 -6.55
CA ASP A 470 53.69 8.37 -6.06
C ASP A 470 53.69 8.03 -4.55
N ASP A 471 53.31 8.96 -3.68
CA ASP A 471 53.32 8.73 -2.25
C ASP A 471 52.04 8.04 -1.73
N LEU A 472 50.89 8.46 -2.21
CA LEU A 472 49.60 7.85 -1.85
C LEU A 472 49.44 6.44 -2.44
N GLY A 473 49.88 6.28 -3.69
CA GLY A 473 49.86 4.98 -4.38
C GLY A 473 50.83 3.98 -3.76
N ARG A 474 51.95 4.40 -3.23
CA ARG A 474 52.88 3.53 -2.46
C ARG A 474 52.23 3.10 -1.15
N SER A 475 51.70 4.03 -0.37
CA SER A 475 51.00 3.74 0.89
C SER A 475 49.84 2.76 0.73
N ILE A 476 49.02 2.94 -0.31
CA ILE A 476 47.90 2.00 -0.61
C ILE A 476 48.43 0.62 -1.01
N ARG A 477 49.41 0.54 -1.89
CA ARG A 477 50.01 -0.75 -2.29
C ARG A 477 50.66 -1.48 -1.11
N GLU A 478 51.32 -0.77 -0.21
CA GLU A 478 51.89 -1.35 1.01
C GLU A 478 50.80 -1.87 1.94
N ALA A 479 49.70 -1.11 2.11
CA ALA A 479 48.56 -1.53 2.92
C ALA A 479 47.84 -2.76 2.30
N GLU A 480 47.66 -2.79 0.97
CA GLU A 480 47.09 -3.93 0.26
C GLU A 480 47.97 -5.18 0.37
N LEU A 481 49.29 -5.04 0.25
CA LEU A 481 50.22 -6.14 0.42
C LEU A 481 50.21 -6.69 1.85
N LEU A 482 50.18 -5.83 2.84
CA LEU A 482 50.06 -6.23 4.25
C LEU A 482 48.75 -6.94 4.53
N LEU A 483 47.64 -6.43 3.99
CA LEU A 483 46.32 -7.06 4.10
C LEU A 483 46.29 -8.44 3.42
N ALA A 484 46.83 -8.54 2.20
CA ALA A 484 46.93 -9.80 1.47
C ALA A 484 47.78 -10.83 2.24
N GLN A 485 48.92 -10.43 2.77
CA GLN A 485 49.77 -11.29 3.60
C GLN A 485 49.06 -11.77 4.86
N LYS A 486 48.31 -10.88 5.54
CA LYS A 486 47.54 -11.18 6.74
C LYS A 486 46.41 -12.17 6.43
N LEU A 487 45.68 -11.98 5.33
CA LEU A 487 44.60 -12.88 4.89
C LEU A 487 45.16 -14.27 4.54
N VAL A 488 46.26 -14.34 3.80
CA VAL A 488 46.95 -15.63 3.45
C VAL A 488 47.44 -16.33 4.71
N GLN A 489 48.06 -15.62 5.64
CA GLN A 489 48.53 -16.20 6.89
C GLN A 489 47.36 -16.76 7.73
N ARG A 490 46.26 -16.03 7.85
CA ARG A 490 45.05 -16.49 8.55
C ARG A 490 44.43 -17.68 7.87
N PHE A 491 44.30 -17.65 6.53
CA PHE A 491 43.80 -18.77 5.77
C PHE A 491 44.63 -20.04 6.02
N ASN A 492 45.97 -19.96 5.94
CA ASN A 492 46.84 -21.08 6.19
C ASN A 492 46.76 -21.62 7.62
N THR A 493 46.62 -20.70 8.61
CA THR A 493 46.46 -21.09 10.01
C THR A 493 45.14 -21.83 10.24
N LEU A 494 44.05 -21.34 9.69
CA LEU A 494 42.74 -21.98 9.80
C LEU A 494 42.72 -23.32 9.07
N LYS A 495 43.32 -23.40 7.87
CA LYS A 495 43.41 -24.62 7.07
C LYS A 495 44.24 -25.70 7.75
N ALA A 496 45.30 -25.35 8.46
CA ALA A 496 46.12 -26.24 9.25
C ALA A 496 45.42 -26.76 10.51
N GLY A 497 44.44 -26.03 11.00
CA GLY A 497 43.67 -26.38 12.19
C GLY A 497 42.69 -27.53 11.98
N ARG A 498 42.19 -28.11 13.08
CA ARG A 498 41.27 -29.26 13.05
C ARG A 498 39.94 -28.94 12.32
N ILE A 499 39.44 -27.75 12.48
CA ILE A 499 38.20 -27.22 11.86
C ILE A 499 38.40 -27.05 10.33
N GLY A 500 39.55 -26.54 9.91
CA GLY A 500 39.84 -26.30 8.49
C GLY A 500 40.03 -27.54 7.64
N ARG A 501 40.27 -28.71 8.26
CA ARG A 501 40.39 -30.00 7.53
C ARG A 501 39.02 -30.55 7.11
N GLU A 502 37.95 -30.10 7.77
CA GLU A 502 36.57 -30.53 7.48
C GLU A 502 35.80 -29.51 6.62
N MET A 503 36.36 -28.30 6.41
CA MET A 503 35.74 -27.21 5.65
C MET A 503 36.38 -27.08 4.26
N GLY A 504 35.58 -26.78 3.25
CA GLY A 504 36.07 -26.40 1.93
C GLY A 504 36.77 -25.05 1.91
N ASP A 505 37.70 -24.83 0.99
CA ASP A 505 38.50 -23.60 0.88
C ASP A 505 37.64 -22.33 0.78
N ASP A 506 36.49 -22.36 0.08
CA ASP A 506 35.55 -21.24 -0.02
C ASP A 506 34.91 -20.85 1.32
N ALA A 507 34.66 -21.81 2.19
CA ALA A 507 34.11 -21.54 3.52
C ALA A 507 35.16 -20.92 4.44
N ILE A 508 36.41 -21.34 4.34
CA ILE A 508 37.53 -20.77 5.07
C ILE A 508 37.78 -19.33 4.61
N ILE A 509 37.75 -19.05 3.30
CA ILE A 509 37.91 -17.71 2.74
C ILE A 509 36.83 -16.76 3.30
N ARG A 510 35.55 -17.17 3.27
CA ARG A 510 34.46 -16.36 3.82
C ARG A 510 34.64 -16.06 5.29
N MET A 511 35.07 -17.03 6.07
CA MET A 511 35.30 -16.86 7.51
C MET A 511 36.47 -15.91 7.78
N VAL A 512 37.56 -16.00 7.05
CA VAL A 512 38.72 -15.10 7.16
C VAL A 512 38.33 -13.66 6.80
N CYS A 513 37.58 -13.46 5.70
CA CYS A 513 37.10 -12.16 5.28
C CYS A 513 36.13 -11.54 6.29
N ALA A 514 35.22 -12.33 6.88
CA ALA A 514 34.29 -11.86 7.89
C ALA A 514 35.01 -11.40 9.17
N GLN A 515 35.99 -12.15 9.65
CA GLN A 515 36.79 -11.79 10.83
C GLN A 515 37.61 -10.51 10.61
N GLU A 516 38.18 -10.33 9.41
CA GLU A 516 38.93 -9.10 9.10
C GLU A 516 38.03 -7.87 9.02
N LEU A 517 36.81 -8.02 8.50
CA LEU A 517 35.79 -6.96 8.48
C LEU A 517 35.32 -6.57 9.88
N GLU A 518 35.15 -7.53 10.78
CA GLU A 518 34.79 -7.25 12.18
C GLU A 518 35.91 -6.52 12.91
N GLU A 519 37.16 -6.93 12.71
CA GLU A 519 38.32 -6.27 13.32
C GLU A 519 38.60 -4.85 12.77
N SER A 520 38.29 -4.58 11.49
CA SER A 520 38.44 -3.27 10.89
C SER A 520 37.32 -2.28 11.24
N ASN A 521 36.19 -2.76 11.76
CA ASN A 521 35.07 -1.95 12.22
C ASN A 521 35.06 -1.71 13.75
N ALA A 522 35.96 -2.36 14.51
CA ALA A 522 36.15 -2.19 15.96
C ALA A 522 37.26 -1.18 16.28
#